data_e2e9d09ec6fc3e03359b8b5e2f588fe6
#
_entry.id   e2e9d09ec6fc3e03359b8b5e2f588fe6
#
_cell.length_a   1.000
_cell.length_b   1.000
_cell.length_c   1.000
_cell.angle_alpha   90.00
_cell.angle_beta   90.00
_cell.angle_gamma   90.00
#
_symmetry.space_group_name_H-M   'P 1'
#
loop_
_entity.id
_entity.type
_entity.pdbx_description
1 polymer ?
#
loop_
_entity_poly.entity_id
_entity_poly.type
_entity_poly.pdbx_seq_one_letter_code
_entity_poly.pdbx_strand_id
1 'polypeptide(L)'
;MKAMVVILGLVLMPAGVVAQSEPQGAIERGKKVYETFCWSCHGRYGRGDGPAAQYLATPPADFTNPAVLGGRSNQQIVTSLIQRKGRPGTAHMPMTTVIESVKEDALRDAVAYIRTLTVPGKHVSVLAGKDIYETFCAVCHGSQGDGRGPAAKNLAVKPRNFTSKDFVIEGREEEIYRTIFMGAAKASHGSPLMPQWKTTLSRAQVDDVIQYLKTFKKP
;
A
#
# COMPACT_ATOMS: atom_id res chain seq x y z
N MET A 1 43.74 -50.43 -31.24
CA MET A 1 43.56 -48.99 -30.94
C MET A 1 42.06 -48.67 -31.09
N LYS A 2 41.34 -48.53 -29.98
CA LYS A 2 39.89 -48.17 -29.97
C LYS A 2 39.76 -46.68 -29.73
N ALA A 3 39.23 -45.95 -30.70
CA ALA A 3 38.95 -44.53 -30.57
C ALA A 3 37.68 -44.32 -29.71
N MET A 4 37.83 -43.60 -28.63
CA MET A 4 36.74 -43.24 -27.72
C MET A 4 36.14 -41.91 -28.22
N VAL A 5 34.93 -41.95 -28.76
CA VAL A 5 34.20 -40.76 -29.19
C VAL A 5 33.52 -40.17 -27.94
N VAL A 6 33.99 -38.99 -27.48
CA VAL A 6 33.34 -38.22 -26.43
C VAL A 6 32.26 -37.35 -27.07
N ILE A 7 31.00 -37.70 -26.85
CA ILE A 7 29.86 -36.86 -27.26
C ILE A 7 29.66 -35.80 -26.17
N LEU A 8 30.04 -34.55 -26.48
CA LEU A 8 29.79 -33.39 -25.63
C LEU A 8 28.30 -33.02 -25.77
N GLY A 9 27.50 -33.44 -24.80
CA GLY A 9 26.09 -33.07 -24.75
C GLY A 9 25.94 -31.56 -24.38
N LEU A 10 25.48 -30.77 -25.34
CA LEU A 10 25.10 -29.37 -25.13
C LEU A 10 23.80 -29.33 -24.33
N VAL A 11 23.89 -29.07 -23.04
CA VAL A 11 22.70 -28.81 -22.19
C VAL A 11 22.16 -27.42 -22.52
N LEU A 12 21.10 -27.38 -23.31
CA LEU A 12 20.28 -26.15 -23.49
C LEU A 12 19.58 -25.83 -22.16
N MET A 13 20.11 -24.90 -21.39
CA MET A 13 19.37 -24.32 -20.26
C MET A 13 18.20 -23.51 -20.80
N PRO A 14 16.99 -23.67 -20.24
CA PRO A 14 15.88 -22.79 -20.59
C PRO A 14 16.26 -21.36 -20.23
N ALA A 15 16.07 -20.43 -21.18
CA ALA A 15 16.25 -19.01 -20.94
C ALA A 15 15.28 -18.59 -19.82
N GLY A 16 15.80 -18.46 -18.60
CA GLY A 16 15.05 -17.91 -17.48
C GLY A 16 14.59 -16.52 -17.87
N VAL A 17 13.30 -16.26 -17.72
CA VAL A 17 12.74 -14.91 -17.82
C VAL A 17 13.39 -14.08 -16.72
N VAL A 18 14.47 -13.37 -17.07
CA VAL A 18 15.08 -12.38 -16.18
C VAL A 18 14.06 -11.27 -16.04
N ALA A 19 13.42 -11.18 -14.89
CA ALA A 19 12.61 -10.02 -14.54
C ALA A 19 13.54 -8.80 -14.62
N GLN A 20 13.36 -7.99 -15.66
CA GLN A 20 14.13 -6.76 -15.84
C GLN A 20 13.71 -5.81 -14.71
N SER A 21 14.60 -5.56 -13.77
CA SER A 21 14.43 -4.50 -12.77
C SER A 21 14.38 -3.17 -13.49
N GLU A 22 13.30 -2.40 -13.27
CA GLU A 22 13.16 -1.05 -13.83
C GLU A 22 14.32 -0.17 -13.33
N PRO A 23 14.88 0.70 -14.20
CA PRO A 23 15.93 1.61 -13.78
C PRO A 23 15.47 2.50 -12.63
N GLN A 24 16.27 2.63 -11.57
CA GLN A 24 15.92 3.40 -10.38
C GLN A 24 15.45 4.82 -10.71
N GLY A 25 16.09 5.49 -11.70
CA GLY A 25 15.66 6.80 -12.14
C GLY A 25 14.26 6.87 -12.75
N ALA A 26 13.79 5.79 -13.41
CA ALA A 26 12.43 5.71 -13.92
C ALA A 26 11.42 5.62 -12.78
N ILE A 27 11.72 4.84 -11.74
CA ILE A 27 10.86 4.70 -10.55
C ILE A 27 10.73 6.05 -9.84
N GLU A 28 11.82 6.80 -9.66
CA GLU A 28 11.78 8.11 -8.99
C GLU A 28 11.00 9.16 -9.79
N ARG A 29 11.17 9.22 -11.12
CA ARG A 29 10.35 10.08 -11.98
C ARG A 29 8.90 9.65 -11.95
N GLY A 30 8.63 8.35 -12.01
CA GLY A 30 7.30 7.78 -11.94
C GLY A 30 6.59 8.09 -10.62
N LYS A 31 7.32 8.08 -9.50
CA LYS A 31 6.81 8.51 -8.21
C LYS A 31 6.30 9.95 -8.25
N LYS A 32 7.08 10.87 -8.81
CA LYS A 32 6.68 12.28 -8.95
C LYS A 32 5.42 12.43 -9.81
N VAL A 33 5.32 11.70 -10.92
CA VAL A 33 4.10 11.67 -11.76
C VAL A 33 2.91 11.14 -10.98
N TYR A 34 3.08 10.05 -10.25
CA TYR A 34 2.05 9.44 -9.42
C TYR A 34 1.55 10.41 -8.33
N GLU A 35 2.47 11.04 -7.61
CA GLU A 35 2.16 12.01 -6.54
C GLU A 35 1.54 13.31 -7.09
N THR A 36 1.70 13.61 -8.37
CA THR A 36 1.08 14.79 -8.98
C THR A 36 -0.32 14.48 -9.52
N PHE A 37 -0.52 13.32 -10.17
CA PHE A 37 -1.71 13.08 -10.98
C PHE A 37 -2.58 11.90 -10.53
N CYS A 38 -2.03 10.93 -9.79
CA CYS A 38 -2.70 9.64 -9.57
C CYS A 38 -3.19 9.45 -8.14
N TRP A 39 -2.43 9.94 -7.15
CA TRP A 39 -2.66 9.65 -5.74
C TRP A 39 -4.02 10.11 -5.22
N SER A 40 -4.56 11.21 -5.73
CA SER A 40 -5.84 11.77 -5.25
C SER A 40 -7.00 10.78 -5.39
N CYS A 41 -6.95 9.90 -6.40
CA CYS A 41 -7.91 8.82 -6.58
C CYS A 41 -7.38 7.47 -6.12
N HIS A 42 -6.14 7.13 -6.52
CA HIS A 42 -5.57 5.81 -6.25
C HIS A 42 -4.95 5.65 -4.85
N GLY A 43 -4.91 6.72 -4.05
CA GLY A 43 -4.31 6.69 -2.72
C GLY A 43 -2.78 6.81 -2.76
N ARG A 44 -2.19 7.28 -1.66
CA ARG A 44 -0.75 7.49 -1.54
C ARG A 44 0.05 6.21 -1.79
N TYR A 45 -0.54 5.08 -1.42
CA TYR A 45 0.06 3.75 -1.51
C TYR A 45 -0.57 2.86 -2.59
N GLY A 46 -1.38 3.45 -3.47
CA GLY A 46 -1.93 2.76 -4.63
C GLY A 46 -3.13 1.86 -4.36
N ARG A 47 -3.85 2.04 -3.25
CA ARG A 47 -4.95 1.15 -2.82
C ARG A 47 -6.33 1.50 -3.36
N GLY A 48 -6.42 2.54 -4.15
CA GLY A 48 -7.73 3.04 -4.59
C GLY A 48 -8.49 3.80 -3.50
N ASP A 49 -7.81 4.19 -2.42
CA ASP A 49 -8.36 4.85 -1.23
C ASP A 49 -8.00 6.35 -1.15
N GLY A 50 -7.67 6.96 -2.27
CA GLY A 50 -7.40 8.39 -2.32
C GLY A 50 -8.61 9.25 -1.92
N PRO A 51 -8.39 10.50 -1.49
CA PRO A 51 -9.46 11.36 -0.99
C PRO A 51 -10.58 11.61 -2.01
N ALA A 52 -10.30 11.53 -3.30
CA ALA A 52 -11.31 11.66 -4.35
C ALA A 52 -12.05 10.34 -4.64
N ALA A 53 -11.56 9.19 -4.18
CA ALA A 53 -12.16 7.89 -4.47
C ALA A 53 -13.62 7.77 -4.02
N GLN A 54 -13.97 8.39 -2.88
CA GLN A 54 -15.32 8.39 -2.33
C GLN A 54 -16.37 9.08 -3.22
N TYR A 55 -15.94 9.90 -4.16
CA TYR A 55 -16.84 10.64 -5.09
C TYR A 55 -16.96 9.94 -6.45
N LEU A 56 -16.29 8.82 -6.65
CA LEU A 56 -16.29 8.08 -7.91
C LEU A 56 -17.33 6.96 -7.89
N ALA A 57 -18.10 6.84 -8.96
CA ALA A 57 -19.09 5.78 -9.11
C ALA A 57 -18.44 4.37 -9.16
N THR A 58 -17.20 4.29 -9.64
CA THR A 58 -16.40 3.05 -9.67
C THR A 58 -15.14 3.27 -8.83
N PRO A 59 -14.87 2.39 -7.86
CA PRO A 59 -13.65 2.49 -7.07
C PRO A 59 -12.41 2.47 -7.96
N PRO A 60 -11.40 3.31 -7.69
CA PRO A 60 -10.12 3.24 -8.36
C PRO A 60 -9.44 1.89 -8.15
N ALA A 61 -8.60 1.49 -9.11
CA ALA A 61 -7.87 0.24 -9.02
C ALA A 61 -6.93 0.24 -7.81
N ASP A 62 -6.90 -0.88 -7.09
CA ASP A 62 -5.93 -1.18 -6.04
C ASP A 62 -4.67 -1.78 -6.67
N PHE A 63 -3.63 -0.97 -6.83
CA PHE A 63 -2.35 -1.39 -7.43
C PHE A 63 -1.52 -2.30 -6.53
N THR A 64 -1.85 -2.41 -5.25
CA THR A 64 -1.17 -3.34 -4.34
C THR A 64 -1.60 -4.79 -4.62
N ASN A 65 -2.74 -4.98 -5.30
CA ASN A 65 -3.22 -6.29 -5.72
C ASN A 65 -2.48 -6.75 -6.99
N PRO A 66 -1.70 -7.86 -6.93
CA PRO A 66 -0.96 -8.37 -8.08
C PRO A 66 -1.84 -8.67 -9.30
N ALA A 67 -3.10 -9.07 -9.09
CA ALA A 67 -4.03 -9.38 -10.17
C ALA A 67 -4.42 -8.14 -11.01
N VAL A 68 -4.35 -6.94 -10.46
CA VAL A 68 -4.72 -5.69 -11.15
C VAL A 68 -3.77 -5.39 -12.30
N LEU A 69 -2.46 -5.55 -12.07
CA LEU A 69 -1.46 -5.36 -13.11
C LEU A 69 -1.26 -6.63 -13.94
N GLY A 70 -1.57 -7.80 -13.36
CA GLY A 70 -1.51 -9.11 -14.01
C GLY A 70 -0.17 -9.39 -14.67
N GLY A 71 -0.14 -10.31 -15.63
CA GLY A 71 1.03 -10.61 -16.46
C GLY A 71 1.29 -9.60 -17.59
N ARG A 72 0.64 -8.42 -17.57
CA ARG A 72 0.81 -7.40 -18.62
C ARG A 72 2.16 -6.69 -18.48
N SER A 73 2.80 -6.40 -19.62
CA SER A 73 4.00 -5.56 -19.64
C SER A 73 3.66 -4.08 -19.36
N ASN A 74 4.65 -3.27 -18.98
CA ASN A 74 4.47 -1.83 -18.82
C ASN A 74 3.90 -1.19 -20.09
N GLN A 75 4.41 -1.57 -21.25
CA GLN A 75 3.91 -1.07 -22.53
C GLN A 75 2.43 -1.41 -22.75
N GLN A 76 2.00 -2.64 -22.42
CA GLN A 76 0.60 -3.02 -22.54
C GLN A 76 -0.31 -2.21 -21.60
N ILE A 77 0.15 -1.90 -20.39
CA ILE A 77 -0.59 -1.06 -19.46
C ILE A 77 -0.68 0.36 -20.00
N VAL A 78 0.44 0.97 -20.41
CA VAL A 78 0.48 2.33 -20.99
C VAL A 78 -0.42 2.40 -22.22
N THR A 79 -0.31 1.45 -23.15
CA THR A 79 -1.17 1.39 -24.33
C THR A 79 -2.65 1.32 -23.95
N SER A 80 -3.01 0.50 -22.95
CA SER A 80 -4.40 0.40 -22.50
C SER A 80 -4.90 1.70 -21.86
N LEU A 81 -4.05 2.47 -21.21
CA LEU A 81 -4.39 3.79 -20.66
C LEU A 81 -4.63 4.78 -21.80
N ILE A 82 -3.74 4.85 -22.78
CA ILE A 82 -3.85 5.76 -23.93
C ILE A 82 -5.09 5.42 -24.78
N GLN A 83 -5.37 4.14 -25.00
CA GLN A 83 -6.54 3.70 -25.79
C GLN A 83 -7.89 4.00 -25.11
N ARG A 84 -7.91 4.26 -23.81
CA ARG A 84 -9.11 4.74 -23.11
C ARG A 84 -9.43 6.20 -23.37
N LYS A 85 -8.48 6.96 -23.93
CA LYS A 85 -8.66 8.36 -24.31
C LYS A 85 -9.83 8.47 -25.29
N GLY A 86 -10.85 9.25 -24.93
CA GLY A 86 -11.98 9.56 -25.80
C GLY A 86 -13.00 8.43 -26.05
N ARG A 87 -13.00 7.32 -25.30
CA ARG A 87 -14.04 6.30 -25.42
C ARG A 87 -15.37 6.79 -24.82
N PRO A 88 -16.48 6.82 -25.60
CA PRO A 88 -17.81 7.09 -25.09
C PRO A 88 -18.18 6.07 -23.99
N GLY A 89 -18.79 6.52 -22.89
CA GLY A 89 -19.19 5.66 -21.77
C GLY A 89 -18.08 5.37 -20.73
N THR A 90 -16.84 5.77 -20.99
CA THR A 90 -15.78 5.78 -19.97
C THR A 90 -15.75 7.11 -19.22
N ALA A 91 -16.85 7.87 -19.27
CA ALA A 91 -17.01 9.22 -18.74
C ALA A 91 -16.95 9.33 -17.19
N HIS A 92 -16.51 8.29 -16.51
CA HIS A 92 -16.17 8.38 -15.09
C HIS A 92 -14.79 9.03 -14.85
N MET A 93 -14.39 10.08 -15.67
CA MET A 93 -12.99 10.09 -16.01
C MET A 93 -12.24 11.37 -15.75
N PRO A 94 -11.80 11.53 -14.51
CA PRO A 94 -10.55 12.25 -14.27
C PRO A 94 -9.34 11.65 -15.03
N MET A 95 -9.37 10.32 -15.32
CA MET A 95 -8.24 9.63 -16.01
C MET A 95 -8.00 10.08 -17.44
N THR A 96 -9.02 10.44 -18.22
CA THR A 96 -8.82 11.01 -19.57
C THR A 96 -8.04 12.31 -19.52
N THR A 97 -8.41 13.20 -18.62
CA THR A 97 -7.70 14.49 -18.44
C THR A 97 -6.26 14.27 -17.97
N VAL A 98 -6.04 13.33 -17.06
CA VAL A 98 -4.69 12.97 -16.61
C VAL A 98 -3.85 12.44 -17.78
N ILE A 99 -4.38 11.49 -18.56
CA ILE A 99 -3.66 10.89 -19.71
C ILE A 99 -3.37 11.95 -20.79
N GLU A 100 -4.24 12.93 -20.96
CA GLU A 100 -4.03 14.04 -21.88
C GLU A 100 -2.95 15.01 -21.42
N SER A 101 -2.78 15.15 -20.13
CA SER A 101 -1.83 16.06 -19.50
C SER A 101 -0.42 15.46 -19.34
N VAL A 102 -0.30 14.11 -19.37
CA VAL A 102 0.94 13.40 -19.11
C VAL A 102 1.49 12.79 -20.40
N LYS A 103 2.75 13.05 -20.69
CA LYS A 103 3.45 12.44 -21.86
C LYS A 103 3.59 10.93 -21.70
N GLU A 104 3.67 10.19 -22.80
CA GLU A 104 3.72 8.73 -22.78
C GLU A 104 4.91 8.16 -22.01
N ASP A 105 6.10 8.79 -22.14
CA ASP A 105 7.29 8.40 -21.38
C ASP A 105 7.10 8.55 -19.86
N ALA A 106 6.46 9.65 -19.45
CA ALA A 106 6.13 9.88 -18.05
C ALA A 106 5.03 8.90 -17.53
N LEU A 107 4.09 8.50 -18.38
CA LEU A 107 3.14 7.42 -18.05
C LEU A 107 3.87 6.08 -17.87
N ARG A 108 4.87 5.81 -18.69
CA ARG A 108 5.70 4.61 -18.59
C ARG A 108 6.48 4.58 -17.27
N ASP A 109 7.09 5.72 -16.91
CA ASP A 109 7.75 5.87 -15.61
C ASP A 109 6.75 5.69 -14.45
N ALA A 110 5.54 6.26 -14.55
CA ALA A 110 4.50 6.09 -13.54
C ALA A 110 4.08 4.61 -13.38
N VAL A 111 3.97 3.86 -14.46
CA VAL A 111 3.68 2.42 -14.42
C VAL A 111 4.82 1.65 -13.77
N ALA A 112 6.09 2.03 -14.02
CA ALA A 112 7.24 1.44 -13.34
C ALA A 112 7.16 1.66 -11.82
N TYR A 113 6.83 2.86 -11.37
CA TYR A 113 6.59 3.15 -9.94
C TYR A 113 5.41 2.36 -9.38
N ILE A 114 4.26 2.33 -10.07
CA ILE A 114 3.07 1.60 -9.65
C ILE A 114 3.37 0.11 -9.40
N ARG A 115 4.27 -0.50 -10.19
CA ARG A 115 4.69 -1.88 -9.94
C ARG A 115 5.42 -2.07 -8.61
N THR A 116 6.10 -1.05 -8.11
CA THR A 116 6.74 -1.12 -6.79
C THR A 116 5.74 -1.13 -5.64
N LEU A 117 4.49 -0.71 -5.91
CA LEU A 117 3.40 -0.74 -4.93
C LEU A 117 2.77 -2.14 -4.81
N THR A 118 2.98 -3.01 -5.81
CA THR A 118 2.46 -4.37 -5.79
C THR A 118 3.23 -5.22 -4.78
N VAL A 119 2.55 -5.68 -3.75
CA VAL A 119 3.15 -6.53 -2.71
C VAL A 119 2.61 -7.95 -2.86
N PRO A 120 3.47 -8.97 -3.03
CA PRO A 120 3.04 -10.37 -2.98
C PRO A 120 2.50 -10.71 -1.59
N GLY A 121 1.25 -11.15 -1.51
CA GLY A 121 0.62 -11.55 -0.24
C GLY A 121 -0.45 -10.59 0.26
N LYS A 122 -0.70 -10.58 1.57
CA LYS A 122 -1.69 -9.70 2.20
C LYS A 122 -1.27 -8.24 2.01
N HIS A 123 -2.15 -7.44 1.41
CA HIS A 123 -1.89 -6.05 0.98
C HIS A 123 -1.78 -5.10 2.19
N VAL A 124 -0.72 -5.22 2.95
CA VAL A 124 -0.44 -4.37 4.10
C VAL A 124 0.90 -3.68 3.96
N SER A 125 0.97 -2.41 4.29
CA SER A 125 2.18 -1.60 4.21
C SER A 125 2.58 -1.09 5.58
N VAL A 126 3.74 -1.54 6.06
CA VAL A 126 4.32 -1.05 7.31
C VAL A 126 4.61 0.45 7.23
N LEU A 127 5.06 0.95 6.07
CA LEU A 127 5.32 2.38 5.86
C LEU A 127 4.03 3.21 5.89
N ALA A 128 2.96 2.74 5.23
CA ALA A 128 1.66 3.39 5.30
C ALA A 128 1.12 3.38 6.74
N GLY A 129 1.24 2.26 7.43
CA GLY A 129 0.86 2.13 8.83
C GLY A 129 1.64 3.09 9.74
N LYS A 130 2.93 3.29 9.48
CA LYS A 130 3.76 4.27 10.19
C LYS A 130 3.23 5.68 10.01
N ASP A 131 3.01 6.12 8.77
CA ASP A 131 2.54 7.48 8.49
C ASP A 131 1.18 7.77 9.15
N ILE A 132 0.27 6.80 9.09
CA ILE A 132 -1.04 6.89 9.75
C ILE A 132 -0.87 6.96 11.26
N TYR A 133 -0.03 6.10 11.83
CA TYR A 133 0.24 6.05 13.26
C TYR A 133 0.84 7.36 13.77
N GLU A 134 1.85 7.89 13.10
CA GLU A 134 2.50 9.15 13.46
C GLU A 134 1.53 10.33 13.37
N THR A 135 0.62 10.30 12.39
CA THR A 135 -0.37 11.37 12.21
C THR A 135 -1.48 11.36 13.26
N PHE A 136 -2.00 10.18 13.60
CA PHE A 136 -3.24 10.08 14.36
C PHE A 136 -3.10 9.41 15.74
N CYS A 137 -2.13 8.54 15.93
CA CYS A 137 -2.04 7.67 17.10
C CYS A 137 -0.95 8.09 18.08
N ALA A 138 0.20 8.58 17.56
CA ALA A 138 1.38 8.89 18.35
C ALA A 138 1.14 9.98 19.40
N VAL A 139 0.19 10.89 19.18
CA VAL A 139 -0.16 11.95 20.14
C VAL A 139 -0.57 11.37 21.51
N CYS A 140 -1.19 10.20 21.54
CA CYS A 140 -1.57 9.49 22.76
C CYS A 140 -0.62 8.31 23.03
N HIS A 141 -0.34 7.49 22.03
CA HIS A 141 0.39 6.23 22.20
C HIS A 141 1.92 6.38 22.18
N GLY A 142 2.46 7.58 21.88
CA GLY A 142 3.89 7.84 21.77
C GLY A 142 4.46 7.38 20.42
N SER A 143 5.46 8.08 19.91
CA SER A 143 6.13 7.72 18.65
C SER A 143 6.85 6.36 18.72
N GLN A 144 7.20 5.91 19.93
CA GLN A 144 7.81 4.61 20.21
C GLN A 144 6.78 3.54 20.62
N GLY A 145 5.48 3.87 20.61
CA GLY A 145 4.43 2.93 20.99
C GLY A 145 4.36 2.58 22.47
N ASP A 146 5.03 3.36 23.33
CA ASP A 146 5.19 3.10 24.77
C ASP A 146 4.01 3.61 25.64
N GLY A 147 3.01 4.20 25.02
CA GLY A 147 1.84 4.77 25.71
C GLY A 147 2.11 6.12 26.37
N ARG A 148 3.24 6.78 26.05
CA ARG A 148 3.69 8.04 26.66
C ARG A 148 3.67 9.23 25.71
N GLY A 149 2.71 9.25 24.79
CA GLY A 149 2.52 10.40 23.91
C GLY A 149 2.22 11.70 24.67
N PRO A 150 2.41 12.85 24.04
CA PRO A 150 2.27 14.17 24.72
C PRO A 150 0.89 14.35 25.37
N ALA A 151 -0.17 13.77 24.83
CA ALA A 151 -1.50 13.83 25.45
C ALA A 151 -1.68 12.82 26.59
N ALA A 152 -0.89 11.76 26.68
CA ALA A 152 -1.08 10.66 27.62
C ALA A 152 -1.03 11.11 29.09
N LYS A 153 -0.23 12.14 29.42
CA LYS A 153 -0.10 12.68 30.78
C LYS A 153 -1.42 13.16 31.35
N ASN A 154 -2.32 13.69 30.50
CA ASN A 154 -3.59 14.27 30.88
C ASN A 154 -4.74 13.25 30.86
N LEU A 155 -4.50 11.99 30.50
CA LEU A 155 -5.52 10.95 30.41
C LEU A 155 -5.57 10.14 31.72
N ALA A 156 -6.77 10.01 32.29
CA ALA A 156 -7.01 9.19 33.48
C ALA A 156 -6.69 7.71 33.18
N VAL A 157 -7.14 7.20 32.04
CA VAL A 157 -6.78 5.86 31.54
C VAL A 157 -5.63 6.01 30.55
N LYS A 158 -4.50 5.41 30.89
CA LYS A 158 -3.31 5.53 30.05
C LYS A 158 -3.46 4.74 28.74
N PRO A 159 -2.96 5.29 27.62
CA PRO A 159 -2.93 4.59 26.36
C PRO A 159 -2.14 3.26 26.47
N ARG A 160 -2.58 2.28 25.68
CA ARG A 160 -1.89 0.99 25.63
C ARG A 160 -0.41 1.18 25.25
N ASN A 161 0.45 0.54 26.01
CA ASN A 161 1.86 0.38 25.67
C ASN A 161 2.01 -0.82 24.72
N PHE A 162 2.35 -0.57 23.46
CA PHE A 162 2.54 -1.59 22.43
C PHE A 162 3.88 -2.32 22.56
N THR A 163 4.85 -1.76 23.29
CA THR A 163 6.16 -2.39 23.55
C THR A 163 6.11 -3.37 24.72
N SER A 164 5.03 -3.34 25.52
CA SER A 164 4.86 -4.22 26.67
C SER A 164 4.77 -5.69 26.24
N LYS A 165 5.37 -6.60 27.03
CA LYS A 165 5.29 -8.05 26.81
C LYS A 165 3.85 -8.57 26.85
N ASP A 166 2.97 -7.92 27.62
CA ASP A 166 1.55 -8.29 27.76
C ASP A 166 0.71 -7.90 26.55
N PHE A 167 1.23 -7.10 25.65
CA PHE A 167 0.54 -6.74 24.41
C PHE A 167 0.90 -7.75 23.32
N VAL A 168 -0.03 -8.65 23.02
CA VAL A 168 0.11 -9.65 21.96
C VAL A 168 -0.74 -9.23 20.77
N ILE A 169 -0.18 -9.28 19.57
CA ILE A 169 -0.87 -8.93 18.32
C ILE A 169 -1.23 -10.20 17.55
N GLU A 170 -0.32 -11.16 17.53
CA GLU A 170 -0.46 -12.41 16.78
C GLU A 170 -1.71 -13.16 17.24
N GLY A 171 -2.59 -13.45 16.26
CA GLY A 171 -3.89 -14.10 16.50
C GLY A 171 -4.99 -13.18 17.06
N ARG A 172 -4.69 -11.90 17.30
CA ARG A 172 -5.64 -10.92 17.83
C ARG A 172 -5.86 -9.72 16.89
N GLU A 173 -5.40 -9.82 15.65
CA GLU A 173 -5.46 -8.73 14.68
C GLU A 173 -6.88 -8.21 14.47
N GLU A 174 -7.88 -9.10 14.44
CA GLU A 174 -9.29 -8.71 14.27
C GLU A 174 -9.84 -7.96 15.50
N GLU A 175 -9.43 -8.34 16.69
CA GLU A 175 -9.81 -7.64 17.93
C GLU A 175 -9.19 -6.24 17.95
N ILE A 176 -7.92 -6.13 17.59
CA ILE A 176 -7.21 -4.86 17.50
C ILE A 176 -7.84 -3.99 16.41
N TYR A 177 -8.16 -4.58 15.25
CA TYR A 177 -8.89 -3.90 14.20
C TYR A 177 -10.19 -3.29 14.73
N ARG A 178 -11.03 -4.08 15.40
CA ARG A 178 -12.30 -3.58 15.96
C ARG A 178 -12.07 -2.46 16.97
N THR A 179 -11.04 -2.58 17.80
CA THR A 179 -10.70 -1.57 18.81
C THR A 179 -10.32 -0.24 18.14
N ILE A 180 -9.54 -0.26 17.07
CA ILE A 180 -9.21 0.94 16.31
C ILE A 180 -10.45 1.46 15.58
N PHE A 181 -11.12 0.59 14.83
CA PHE A 181 -12.20 0.99 13.95
C PHE A 181 -13.44 1.52 14.68
N MET A 182 -13.83 0.86 15.78
CA MET A 182 -15.04 1.20 16.56
C MET A 182 -14.74 2.08 17.77
N GLY A 183 -13.47 2.29 18.12
CA GLY A 183 -13.05 2.95 19.36
C GLY A 183 -13.03 1.99 20.56
N ALA A 184 -12.13 2.24 21.51
CA ALA A 184 -11.88 1.32 22.61
C ALA A 184 -13.09 1.12 23.54
N ALA A 185 -13.90 2.13 23.77
CA ALA A 185 -15.09 2.02 24.63
C ALA A 185 -16.11 1.01 24.09
N LYS A 186 -16.28 0.93 22.76
CA LYS A 186 -17.26 0.03 22.13
C LYS A 186 -16.72 -1.37 21.87
N ALA A 187 -15.44 -1.48 21.58
CA ALA A 187 -14.85 -2.74 21.14
C ALA A 187 -14.23 -3.56 22.27
N SER A 188 -13.64 -2.91 23.28
CA SER A 188 -12.82 -3.58 24.29
C SER A 188 -13.06 -3.10 25.72
N HIS A 189 -14.14 -2.35 25.97
CA HIS A 189 -14.43 -1.73 27.29
C HIS A 189 -13.27 -0.83 27.79
N GLY A 190 -12.49 -0.30 26.86
CA GLY A 190 -11.38 0.61 27.12
C GLY A 190 -11.82 2.07 27.29
N SER A 191 -10.87 2.97 27.24
CA SER A 191 -11.11 4.40 27.42
C SER A 191 -12.02 4.98 26.32
N PRO A 192 -13.08 5.74 26.68
CA PRO A 192 -13.88 6.46 25.70
C PRO A 192 -13.11 7.55 24.95
N LEU A 193 -11.93 7.92 25.46
CA LEU A 193 -11.06 8.92 24.83
C LEU A 193 -10.28 8.38 23.63
N MET A 194 -10.22 7.05 23.43
CA MET A 194 -9.76 6.48 22.17
C MET A 194 -10.91 6.52 21.15
N PRO A 195 -10.85 7.42 20.14
CA PRO A 195 -11.96 7.65 19.23
C PRO A 195 -12.17 6.46 18.28
N GLN A 196 -13.35 6.44 17.66
CA GLN A 196 -13.61 5.54 16.53
C GLN A 196 -12.97 6.13 15.26
N TRP A 197 -12.31 5.28 14.48
CA TRP A 197 -11.65 5.71 13.24
C TRP A 197 -12.38 5.28 11.97
N LYS A 198 -13.54 4.63 12.09
CA LYS A 198 -14.31 4.08 10.96
C LYS A 198 -14.75 5.10 9.89
N THR A 199 -14.82 6.38 10.24
CA THR A 199 -15.16 7.47 9.32
C THR A 199 -13.93 8.10 8.68
N THR A 200 -12.74 7.80 9.19
CA THR A 200 -11.47 8.41 8.78
C THR A 200 -10.54 7.40 8.09
N LEU A 201 -10.55 6.14 8.56
CA LEU A 201 -9.67 5.10 8.05
C LEU A 201 -10.47 3.95 7.42
N SER A 202 -10.03 3.50 6.25
CA SER A 202 -10.52 2.28 5.63
C SER A 202 -10.02 1.03 6.38
N ARG A 203 -10.62 -0.14 6.08
CA ARG A 203 -10.15 -1.43 6.60
C ARG A 203 -8.67 -1.65 6.31
N ALA A 204 -8.26 -1.42 5.06
CA ALA A 204 -6.88 -1.62 4.63
C ALA A 204 -5.89 -0.71 5.39
N GLN A 205 -6.26 0.54 5.63
CA GLN A 205 -5.44 1.48 6.41
C GLN A 205 -5.29 1.06 7.87
N VAL A 206 -6.34 0.50 8.49
CA VAL A 206 -6.23 -0.05 9.84
C VAL A 206 -5.35 -1.30 9.87
N ASP A 207 -5.46 -2.17 8.86
CA ASP A 207 -4.59 -3.34 8.72
C ASP A 207 -3.11 -2.93 8.59
N ASP A 208 -2.81 -1.80 7.93
CA ASP A 208 -1.47 -1.21 7.87
C ASP A 208 -0.95 -0.77 9.23
N VAL A 209 -1.79 -0.04 9.96
CA VAL A 209 -1.45 0.37 11.33
C VAL A 209 -1.13 -0.86 12.17
N ILE A 210 -1.93 -1.93 12.09
CA ILE A 210 -1.68 -3.17 12.82
C ILE A 210 -0.31 -3.77 12.45
N GLN A 211 0.06 -3.77 11.18
CA GLN A 211 1.40 -4.25 10.78
C GLN A 211 2.51 -3.34 11.31
N TYR A 212 2.30 -2.03 11.34
CA TYR A 212 3.28 -1.13 11.95
C TYR A 212 3.40 -1.37 13.46
N LEU A 213 2.29 -1.62 14.18
CA LEU A 213 2.33 -1.93 15.61
C LEU A 213 3.20 -3.17 15.92
N LYS A 214 3.27 -4.15 15.01
CA LYS A 214 4.16 -5.33 15.17
C LYS A 214 5.64 -4.94 15.24
N THR A 215 6.03 -3.82 14.60
CA THR A 215 7.42 -3.35 14.61
C THR A 215 7.89 -2.82 15.98
N PHE A 216 6.97 -2.49 16.88
CA PHE A 216 7.30 -2.10 18.25
C PHE A 216 7.70 -3.29 19.14
N LYS A 217 7.42 -4.51 18.70
CA LYS A 217 7.91 -5.72 19.36
C LYS A 217 9.37 -5.93 18.96
N LYS A 218 10.26 -5.80 19.93
CA LYS A 218 11.64 -6.25 19.72
C LYS A 218 11.64 -7.79 19.71
N PRO A 219 12.42 -8.42 18.82
CA PRO A 219 12.60 -9.86 18.81
C PRO A 219 13.18 -10.37 20.13
#